data_6e492b1cfe7d80f3881a3e6174aacd6b
#
_entry.id   6e492b1cfe7d80f3881a3e6174aacd6b
#
_cell.length_a   1.000
_cell.length_b   1.000
_cell.length_c   1.000
_cell.angle_alpha   90.00
_cell.angle_beta   90.00
_cell.angle_gamma   90.00
#
_symmetry.space_group_name_H-M   'P 1'
#
loop_
_entity.id
_entity.type
_entity.pdbx_description
1 polymer ?
#
loop_
_entity_poly.entity_id
_entity_poly.type
_entity_poly.pdbx_seq_one_letter_code
_entity_poly.pdbx_strand_id
1 'polypeptide(L)'
;MEYAFDSRFGQQLCDSIARELGFVCSFMGNGGVIVASSARERIGQVHAVAARIMAGEMSQKAVTAEEAARSNGVREGLNIAIDLDGVRLASFAIAGALDKVEPLAHVMSQFVSLVMRVQFADKARLAHVAAQVDRADQAVTTAFSASEGGEAAVNALMDATSLISLFIEQIQSVARMTNMLALYARIEAARVGDAGQGFAVVATEVKSLSTRSATSTEEITRQVGQVQAAAKGVIGSFSAVSKSVGFLKSSIAQIAATMATAETLENGATTVTAFDPAFGQELCDMVAGRLGYVCSFMGKGGVIVASSARDRVGNIHAVAASIMAGKIDERAVTAEEAATSEGMREGYSVGIDLGGVRVVNFGIGGPLAEVTPLARVISRFVTSVLGSRSADSIRNHWVSQQIETTTQFAADAESDAKDAIDTIGLLTEAISQIGFITGQIRDIAEQTNLLALNATIEASRAGAAGRGFAVVANEVKSLSKQAGEATFDIHRQISMIERETRNVHEAISAVSRSVHEITTQVARMAA
;
A
#
# COMPACT_ATOMS: atom_id res chain seq x y z
N MET A 1 16.98 -2.21 -15.62
CA MET A 1 16.42 -0.89 -15.98
C MET A 1 17.12 -0.44 -17.25
N GLU A 2 16.41 -0.17 -18.32
CA GLU A 2 16.99 0.33 -19.55
C GLU A 2 17.15 1.86 -19.41
N TYR A 3 18.38 2.30 -19.33
CA TYR A 3 18.72 3.72 -19.28
C TYR A 3 18.48 4.33 -20.67
N ALA A 4 17.45 5.16 -20.82
CA ALA A 4 17.17 5.86 -22.07
C ALA A 4 17.29 7.37 -21.88
N PHE A 5 18.04 8.04 -22.78
CA PHE A 5 18.18 9.48 -22.78
C PHE A 5 16.86 10.19 -23.10
N ASP A 6 16.50 11.20 -22.29
CA ASP A 6 15.31 12.01 -22.52
C ASP A 6 15.53 13.00 -23.68
N SER A 7 14.95 12.71 -24.83
CA SER A 7 15.07 13.54 -26.03
C SER A 7 14.38 14.91 -25.90
N ARG A 8 13.33 15.06 -25.08
CA ARG A 8 12.66 16.36 -24.83
C ARG A 8 13.57 17.28 -24.05
N PHE A 9 14.20 16.77 -22.99
CA PHE A 9 15.20 17.49 -22.23
C PHE A 9 16.40 17.87 -23.13
N GLY A 10 16.93 16.92 -23.90
CA GLY A 10 18.02 17.17 -24.85
C GLY A 10 17.67 18.27 -25.87
N GLN A 11 16.42 18.30 -26.33
CA GLN A 11 15.97 19.30 -27.28
C GLN A 11 15.89 20.71 -26.65
N GLN A 12 15.35 20.83 -25.44
CA GLN A 12 15.30 22.11 -24.72
C GLN A 12 16.71 22.67 -24.48
N LEU A 13 17.67 21.80 -24.20
CA LEU A 13 19.06 22.19 -24.01
C LEU A 13 19.71 22.65 -25.33
N CYS A 14 19.50 21.93 -26.45
CA CYS A 14 19.98 22.34 -27.75
C CYS A 14 19.43 23.72 -28.17
N ASP A 15 18.12 23.94 -27.95
CA ASP A 15 17.49 25.22 -28.29
C ASP A 15 18.01 26.38 -27.41
N SER A 16 18.31 26.12 -26.15
CA SER A 16 18.89 27.10 -25.24
C SER A 16 20.34 27.46 -25.62
N ILE A 17 21.18 26.47 -25.90
CA ILE A 17 22.57 26.68 -26.34
C ILE A 17 22.59 27.45 -27.65
N ALA A 18 21.77 27.09 -28.63
CA ALA A 18 21.72 27.78 -29.90
C ALA A 18 21.29 29.25 -29.78
N ARG A 19 20.29 29.52 -28.94
CA ARG A 19 19.74 30.87 -28.75
C ARG A 19 20.69 31.79 -28.00
N GLU A 20 21.28 31.30 -26.91
CA GLU A 20 22.08 32.13 -26.00
C GLU A 20 23.58 32.17 -26.43
N LEU A 21 24.11 31.06 -26.94
CA LEU A 21 25.53 30.93 -27.25
C LEU A 21 25.82 30.92 -28.77
N GLY A 22 24.76 30.76 -29.60
CA GLY A 22 24.93 30.76 -31.07
C GLY A 22 25.52 29.48 -31.64
N PHE A 23 25.74 28.43 -30.83
CA PHE A 23 26.33 27.17 -31.30
C PHE A 23 25.28 26.16 -31.76
N VAL A 24 25.60 25.44 -32.83
CA VAL A 24 24.79 24.28 -33.25
C VAL A 24 25.20 23.07 -32.44
N CYS A 25 24.24 22.44 -31.77
CA CYS A 25 24.52 21.24 -31.00
C CYS A 25 23.46 20.16 -31.23
N SER A 26 23.81 18.93 -30.91
CA SER A 26 22.95 17.75 -31.06
C SER A 26 23.25 16.72 -29.99
N PHE A 27 22.20 15.97 -29.60
CA PHE A 27 22.31 14.74 -28.81
C PHE A 27 22.03 13.54 -29.70
N MET A 28 22.84 12.51 -29.57
CA MET A 28 22.72 11.27 -30.31
C MET A 28 22.53 10.10 -29.34
N GLY A 29 21.57 9.23 -29.64
CA GLY A 29 21.29 8.00 -28.92
C GLY A 29 21.97 6.77 -29.55
N ASN A 30 21.42 5.61 -29.30
CA ASN A 30 21.94 4.34 -29.80
C ASN A 30 22.20 4.38 -31.32
N GLY A 31 23.34 3.77 -31.73
CA GLY A 31 23.74 3.76 -33.12
C GLY A 31 24.16 5.15 -33.70
N GLY A 32 24.27 6.18 -32.84
CA GLY A 32 24.61 7.53 -33.26
C GLY A 32 23.47 8.30 -33.92
N VAL A 33 22.23 7.86 -33.75
CA VAL A 33 21.04 8.54 -34.28
C VAL A 33 20.79 9.85 -33.53
N ILE A 34 20.64 10.95 -34.25
CA ILE A 34 20.38 12.28 -33.68
C ILE A 34 18.95 12.28 -33.12
N VAL A 35 18.82 12.39 -31.79
CA VAL A 35 17.52 12.37 -31.08
C VAL A 35 17.08 13.77 -30.67
N ALA A 36 17.99 14.73 -30.61
CA ALA A 36 17.72 16.15 -30.37
C ALA A 36 18.77 17.02 -31.08
N SER A 37 18.36 18.15 -31.64
CA SER A 37 19.29 19.05 -32.33
C SER A 37 18.71 20.46 -32.43
N SER A 38 19.58 21.48 -32.34
CA SER A 38 19.23 22.84 -32.68
C SER A 38 19.02 23.03 -34.22
N ALA A 39 19.62 22.15 -35.03
CA ALA A 39 19.35 22.02 -36.47
C ALA A 39 18.32 20.88 -36.67
N ARG A 40 17.04 21.20 -36.61
CA ARG A 40 15.92 20.23 -36.54
C ARG A 40 15.89 19.23 -37.69
N GLU A 41 16.32 19.64 -38.87
CA GLU A 41 16.40 18.81 -40.08
C GLU A 41 17.37 17.64 -39.98
N ARG A 42 18.26 17.66 -38.98
CA ARG A 42 19.20 16.57 -38.69
C ARG A 42 18.64 15.46 -37.81
N ILE A 43 17.51 15.69 -37.13
CA ILE A 43 16.93 14.69 -36.24
C ILE A 43 16.54 13.44 -37.03
N GLY A 44 16.90 12.26 -36.50
CA GLY A 44 16.71 10.97 -37.15
C GLY A 44 17.86 10.53 -38.05
N GLN A 45 18.82 11.44 -38.40
CA GLN A 45 20.00 11.09 -39.18
C GLN A 45 21.07 10.44 -38.27
N VAL A 46 21.91 9.60 -38.87
CA VAL A 46 23.03 8.99 -38.15
C VAL A 46 24.26 9.90 -38.25
N HIS A 47 24.87 10.16 -37.09
CA HIS A 47 26.13 10.90 -36.99
C HIS A 47 27.29 9.91 -36.81
N ALA A 48 28.15 9.76 -37.83
CA ALA A 48 29.16 8.71 -37.89
C ALA A 48 30.13 8.70 -36.68
N VAL A 49 30.62 9.89 -36.23
CA VAL A 49 31.48 9.97 -35.05
C VAL A 49 30.74 9.56 -33.78
N ALA A 50 29.50 9.99 -33.64
CA ALA A 50 28.67 9.61 -32.50
C ALA A 50 28.34 8.11 -32.47
N ALA A 51 28.15 7.49 -33.63
CA ALA A 51 27.94 6.03 -33.70
C ALA A 51 29.12 5.26 -33.10
N ARG A 52 30.36 5.68 -33.38
CA ARG A 52 31.56 5.08 -32.79
C ARG A 52 31.69 5.36 -31.30
N ILE A 53 31.31 6.58 -30.85
CA ILE A 53 31.25 6.91 -29.43
C ILE A 53 30.21 6.02 -28.73
N MET A 54 29.03 5.87 -29.31
CA MET A 54 27.96 5.03 -28.74
C MET A 54 28.31 3.54 -28.73
N ALA A 55 29.13 3.08 -29.69
CA ALA A 55 29.68 1.73 -29.71
C ALA A 55 30.78 1.50 -28.65
N GLY A 56 31.23 2.54 -27.95
CA GLY A 56 32.28 2.45 -26.93
C GLY A 56 33.70 2.47 -27.49
N GLU A 57 33.89 2.71 -28.79
CA GLU A 57 35.24 2.77 -29.43
C GLU A 57 36.06 3.95 -28.92
N MET A 58 35.40 5.02 -28.49
CA MET A 58 36.03 6.22 -27.94
C MET A 58 35.07 6.95 -26.99
N SER A 59 35.61 7.82 -26.11
CA SER A 59 34.81 8.67 -25.21
C SER A 59 34.57 10.07 -25.77
N GLN A 60 35.45 10.53 -26.66
CA GLN A 60 35.30 11.84 -27.33
C GLN A 60 36.09 11.88 -28.64
N LYS A 61 35.70 12.81 -29.53
CA LYS A 61 36.44 13.15 -30.76
C LYS A 61 36.28 14.63 -31.05
N ALA A 62 37.42 15.34 -31.01
CA ALA A 62 37.53 16.68 -31.58
C ALA A 62 37.66 16.56 -33.09
N VAL A 63 36.98 17.44 -33.81
CA VAL A 63 37.10 17.61 -35.26
C VAL A 63 37.68 19.00 -35.51
N THR A 64 38.87 19.06 -36.05
CA THR A 64 39.55 20.33 -36.36
C THR A 64 38.97 21.01 -37.61
N ALA A 65 39.22 22.28 -37.78
CA ALA A 65 38.84 23.02 -38.98
C ALA A 65 39.40 22.38 -40.27
N GLU A 66 40.62 21.82 -40.21
CA GLU A 66 41.22 21.13 -41.35
C GLU A 66 40.50 19.80 -41.68
N GLU A 67 40.17 19.02 -40.65
CA GLU A 67 39.39 17.77 -40.82
C GLU A 67 37.98 18.07 -41.40
N ALA A 68 37.34 19.11 -40.87
CA ALA A 68 36.03 19.56 -41.36
C ALA A 68 36.07 19.99 -42.84
N ALA A 69 37.12 20.71 -43.25
CA ALA A 69 37.28 21.16 -44.63
C ALA A 69 37.50 19.99 -45.63
N ARG A 70 38.04 18.87 -45.16
CA ARG A 70 38.27 17.66 -45.97
C ARG A 70 37.10 16.68 -46.01
N SER A 71 36.10 16.87 -45.18
CA SER A 71 35.01 15.92 -45.00
C SER A 71 33.65 16.59 -45.26
N ASN A 72 32.91 16.11 -46.26
CA ASN A 72 31.63 16.68 -46.61
C ASN A 72 30.59 16.46 -45.49
N GLY A 73 29.95 17.52 -45.02
CA GLY A 73 28.92 17.47 -43.98
C GLY A 73 29.45 17.41 -42.54
N VAL A 74 30.78 17.42 -42.32
CA VAL A 74 31.40 17.47 -40.99
C VAL A 74 31.75 18.93 -40.65
N ARG A 75 31.47 19.34 -39.40
CA ARG A 75 31.80 20.68 -38.90
C ARG A 75 32.92 20.59 -37.83
N GLU A 76 33.74 21.62 -37.74
CA GLU A 76 34.63 21.80 -36.62
C GLU A 76 33.82 21.76 -35.31
N GLY A 77 34.36 21.07 -34.29
CA GLY A 77 33.70 20.96 -32.99
C GLY A 77 34.10 19.73 -32.20
N LEU A 78 33.39 19.48 -31.09
CA LEU A 78 33.62 18.34 -30.23
C LEU A 78 32.41 17.45 -30.16
N ASN A 79 32.64 16.14 -30.25
CA ASN A 79 31.69 15.09 -29.88
C ASN A 79 32.18 14.42 -28.60
N ILE A 80 31.35 14.30 -27.59
CA ILE A 80 31.68 13.73 -26.28
C ILE A 80 30.59 12.77 -25.80
N ALA A 81 31.01 11.71 -25.13
CA ALA A 81 30.14 10.76 -24.49
C ALA A 81 29.42 11.36 -23.26
N ILE A 82 28.23 10.87 -23.01
CA ILE A 82 27.46 11.09 -21.76
C ILE A 82 27.29 9.73 -21.12
N ASP A 83 28.04 9.51 -20.06
CA ASP A 83 28.03 8.26 -19.32
C ASP A 83 27.37 8.46 -17.95
N LEU A 84 26.62 7.46 -17.47
CA LEU A 84 26.06 7.40 -16.14
C LEU A 84 26.40 6.04 -15.54
N ASP A 85 27.10 6.04 -14.40
CA ASP A 85 27.47 4.84 -13.66
C ASP A 85 28.11 3.74 -14.54
N GLY A 86 28.96 4.18 -15.51
CA GLY A 86 29.64 3.30 -16.46
C GLY A 86 28.78 2.86 -17.66
N VAL A 87 27.53 3.30 -17.76
CA VAL A 87 26.65 3.03 -18.90
C VAL A 87 26.60 4.24 -19.82
N ARG A 88 26.84 4.03 -21.12
CA ARG A 88 26.74 5.07 -22.14
C ARG A 88 25.30 5.38 -22.48
N LEU A 89 24.87 6.62 -22.16
CA LEU A 89 23.47 7.04 -22.36
C LEU A 89 23.26 7.73 -23.70
N ALA A 90 24.19 8.61 -24.07
CA ALA A 90 24.11 9.44 -25.24
C ALA A 90 25.49 9.94 -25.65
N SER A 91 25.56 10.60 -26.79
CA SER A 91 26.69 11.44 -27.18
C SER A 91 26.17 12.86 -27.41
N PHE A 92 26.95 13.86 -27.01
CA PHE A 92 26.71 15.28 -27.24
C PHE A 92 27.70 15.82 -28.24
N ALA A 93 27.24 16.52 -29.24
CA ALA A 93 28.05 17.21 -30.25
C ALA A 93 27.75 18.70 -30.23
N ILE A 94 28.79 19.52 -30.27
CA ILE A 94 28.68 20.96 -30.40
C ILE A 94 29.65 21.43 -31.48
N ALA A 95 29.19 22.25 -32.43
CA ALA A 95 29.96 22.75 -33.54
C ALA A 95 30.42 24.20 -33.28
N GLY A 96 31.67 24.45 -33.54
CA GLY A 96 32.34 25.74 -33.37
C GLY A 96 33.85 25.58 -33.20
N ALA A 97 34.57 26.70 -33.10
CA ALA A 97 36.01 26.70 -32.85
C ALA A 97 36.33 25.93 -31.55
N LEU A 98 37.28 25.00 -31.60
CA LEU A 98 37.56 24.05 -30.51
C LEU A 98 37.93 24.73 -29.20
N ASP A 99 38.66 25.83 -29.22
CA ASP A 99 39.05 26.62 -28.06
C ASP A 99 37.80 27.12 -27.27
N LYS A 100 36.67 27.36 -27.96
CA LYS A 100 35.40 27.81 -27.36
C LYS A 100 34.47 26.69 -26.98
N VAL A 101 34.37 25.66 -27.82
CA VAL A 101 33.35 24.64 -27.63
C VAL A 101 33.79 23.44 -26.78
N GLU A 102 35.09 23.17 -26.68
CA GLU A 102 35.63 22.04 -25.92
C GLU A 102 35.32 22.15 -24.40
N PRO A 103 35.64 23.28 -23.72
CA PRO A 103 35.30 23.44 -22.32
C PRO A 103 33.77 23.36 -22.07
N LEU A 104 32.99 23.97 -22.97
CA LEU A 104 31.55 23.98 -22.89
C LEU A 104 30.94 22.58 -23.05
N ALA A 105 31.46 21.79 -24.01
CA ALA A 105 31.01 20.43 -24.22
C ALA A 105 31.22 19.53 -23.00
N HIS A 106 32.38 19.71 -22.32
CA HIS A 106 32.66 18.97 -21.10
C HIS A 106 31.72 19.35 -19.96
N VAL A 107 31.44 20.65 -19.74
CA VAL A 107 30.48 21.12 -18.76
C VAL A 107 29.07 20.56 -19.07
N MET A 108 28.66 20.63 -20.35
CA MET A 108 27.33 20.14 -20.75
C MET A 108 27.20 18.62 -20.59
N SER A 109 28.24 17.84 -20.94
CA SER A 109 28.16 16.38 -20.77
C SER A 109 28.06 15.96 -19.29
N GLN A 110 28.89 16.55 -18.42
CA GLN A 110 28.84 16.28 -16.98
C GLN A 110 27.50 16.71 -16.38
N PHE A 111 27.00 17.82 -16.82
CA PHE A 111 25.76 18.39 -16.38
C PHE A 111 24.56 17.54 -16.79
N VAL A 112 24.51 17.06 -18.04
CA VAL A 112 23.47 16.13 -18.49
C VAL A 112 23.55 14.82 -17.70
N SER A 113 24.75 14.32 -17.42
CA SER A 113 24.95 13.13 -16.56
C SER A 113 24.36 13.34 -15.16
N LEU A 114 24.56 14.52 -14.56
CA LEU A 114 24.00 14.87 -13.24
C LEU A 114 22.47 14.87 -13.25
N VAL A 115 21.85 15.47 -14.27
CA VAL A 115 20.39 15.48 -14.41
C VAL A 115 19.83 14.11 -14.63
N MET A 116 20.44 13.34 -15.54
CA MET A 116 20.02 11.98 -15.81
C MET A 116 20.09 11.12 -14.55
N ARG A 117 21.12 11.30 -13.71
CA ARG A 117 21.24 10.58 -12.43
C ARG A 117 20.02 10.84 -11.53
N VAL A 118 19.62 12.10 -11.40
CA VAL A 118 18.43 12.47 -10.61
C VAL A 118 17.16 11.84 -11.21
N GLN A 119 16.93 12.02 -12.52
CA GLN A 119 15.74 11.48 -13.19
C GLN A 119 15.63 9.95 -13.12
N PHE A 120 16.76 9.24 -13.22
CA PHE A 120 16.74 7.77 -13.13
C PHE A 120 16.54 7.27 -11.71
N ALA A 121 17.10 7.95 -10.70
CA ALA A 121 16.84 7.63 -9.31
C ALA A 121 15.35 7.76 -9.00
N ASP A 122 14.71 8.83 -9.46
CA ASP A 122 13.28 9.07 -9.28
C ASP A 122 12.44 8.01 -10.01
N LYS A 123 12.75 7.69 -11.26
CA LYS A 123 12.07 6.60 -12.00
C LYS A 123 12.21 5.25 -11.32
N ALA A 124 13.38 4.93 -10.77
CA ALA A 124 13.60 3.69 -10.03
C ALA A 124 12.75 3.62 -8.78
N ARG A 125 12.68 4.73 -8.03
CA ARG A 125 11.84 4.85 -6.84
C ARG A 125 10.35 4.72 -7.19
N LEU A 126 9.89 5.41 -8.23
CA LEU A 126 8.51 5.31 -8.70
C LEU A 126 8.11 3.89 -9.10
N ALA A 127 8.97 3.19 -9.84
CA ALA A 127 8.76 1.79 -10.22
C ALA A 127 8.72 0.87 -8.98
N HIS A 128 9.58 1.13 -7.98
CA HIS A 128 9.55 0.39 -6.73
C HIS A 128 8.24 0.58 -5.99
N VAL A 129 7.80 1.81 -5.78
CA VAL A 129 6.52 2.10 -5.10
C VAL A 129 5.34 1.53 -5.88
N ALA A 130 5.31 1.64 -7.20
CA ALA A 130 4.26 1.05 -8.04
C ALA A 130 4.15 -0.47 -7.84
N ALA A 131 5.28 -1.18 -7.76
CA ALA A 131 5.28 -2.61 -7.49
C ALA A 131 4.76 -2.96 -6.08
N GLN A 132 5.00 -2.10 -5.08
CA GLN A 132 4.46 -2.29 -3.73
C GLN A 132 2.94 -2.00 -3.69
N VAL A 133 2.49 -0.98 -4.40
CA VAL A 133 1.06 -0.64 -4.55
C VAL A 133 0.29 -1.83 -5.14
N ASP A 134 0.81 -2.45 -6.20
CA ASP A 134 0.18 -3.59 -6.88
C ASP A 134 0.02 -4.80 -5.93
N ARG A 135 1.05 -5.09 -5.14
CA ARG A 135 1.00 -6.16 -4.12
C ARG A 135 0.02 -5.84 -2.99
N ALA A 136 -0.01 -4.59 -2.53
CA ALA A 136 -0.94 -4.16 -1.50
C ALA A 136 -2.39 -4.24 -1.99
N ASP A 137 -2.69 -3.88 -3.24
CA ASP A 137 -4.03 -4.01 -3.84
C ASP A 137 -4.48 -5.47 -3.96
N GLN A 138 -3.57 -6.38 -4.32
CA GLN A 138 -3.84 -7.81 -4.32
C GLN A 138 -4.17 -8.33 -2.92
N ALA A 139 -3.43 -7.90 -1.89
CA ALA A 139 -3.68 -8.28 -0.52
C ALA A 139 -5.03 -7.74 -0.01
N VAL A 140 -5.38 -6.50 -0.35
CA VAL A 140 -6.70 -5.90 -0.06
C VAL A 140 -7.83 -6.71 -0.69
N THR A 141 -7.69 -7.11 -1.95
CA THR A 141 -8.69 -7.92 -2.65
C THR A 141 -8.88 -9.27 -1.98
N THR A 142 -7.79 -9.91 -1.55
CA THR A 142 -7.82 -11.17 -0.80
C THR A 142 -8.50 -11.01 0.55
N ALA A 143 -8.20 -9.94 1.31
CA ALA A 143 -8.82 -9.65 2.59
C ALA A 143 -10.33 -9.43 2.46
N PHE A 144 -10.75 -8.70 1.43
CA PHE A 144 -12.15 -8.41 1.18
C PHE A 144 -12.94 -9.69 0.87
N SER A 145 -12.43 -10.52 -0.04
CA SER A 145 -13.03 -11.82 -0.40
C SER A 145 -13.11 -12.78 0.79
N ALA A 146 -12.08 -12.81 1.63
CA ALA A 146 -12.07 -13.62 2.84
C ALA A 146 -13.10 -13.11 3.86
N SER A 147 -13.25 -11.79 4.02
CA SER A 147 -14.24 -11.20 4.91
C SER A 147 -15.67 -11.54 4.49
N GLU A 148 -16.00 -11.45 3.20
CA GLU A 148 -17.32 -11.84 2.67
C GLU A 148 -17.60 -13.34 2.90
N GLY A 149 -16.62 -14.20 2.67
CA GLY A 149 -16.71 -15.63 2.93
C GLY A 149 -16.94 -15.93 4.42
N GLY A 150 -16.26 -15.19 5.30
CA GLY A 150 -16.43 -15.31 6.74
C GLY A 150 -17.84 -14.90 7.22
N GLU A 151 -18.37 -13.78 6.73
CA GLU A 151 -19.74 -13.35 7.04
C GLU A 151 -20.78 -14.39 6.60
N ALA A 152 -20.62 -14.97 5.42
CA ALA A 152 -21.50 -16.03 4.93
C ALA A 152 -21.47 -17.26 5.84
N ALA A 153 -20.29 -17.67 6.30
CA ALA A 153 -20.13 -18.81 7.22
C ALA A 153 -20.77 -18.54 8.60
N VAL A 154 -20.65 -17.30 9.14
CA VAL A 154 -21.32 -16.94 10.41
C VAL A 154 -22.83 -16.95 10.27
N ASN A 155 -23.37 -16.48 9.15
CA ASN A 155 -24.82 -16.53 8.91
C ASN A 155 -25.33 -17.98 8.85
N ALA A 156 -24.61 -18.87 8.15
CA ALA A 156 -24.95 -20.29 8.12
C ALA A 156 -24.90 -20.95 9.51
N LEU A 157 -23.94 -20.55 10.35
CA LEU A 157 -23.83 -20.97 11.74
C LEU A 157 -25.03 -20.49 12.56
N MET A 158 -25.48 -19.24 12.40
CA MET A 158 -26.64 -18.70 13.08
C MET A 158 -27.92 -19.44 12.70
N ASP A 159 -28.12 -19.78 11.43
CA ASP A 159 -29.24 -20.56 10.95
C ASP A 159 -29.26 -21.97 11.60
N ALA A 160 -28.13 -22.66 11.62
CA ALA A 160 -27.99 -23.96 12.27
C ALA A 160 -28.28 -23.88 13.80
N THR A 161 -27.83 -22.82 14.44
CA THR A 161 -28.06 -22.57 15.87
C THR A 161 -29.57 -22.32 16.14
N SER A 162 -30.25 -21.64 15.25
CA SER A 162 -31.71 -21.42 15.35
C SER A 162 -32.49 -22.72 15.24
N LEU A 163 -32.07 -23.66 14.38
CA LEU A 163 -32.65 -25.00 14.29
C LEU A 163 -32.43 -25.80 15.57
N ILE A 164 -31.27 -25.72 16.20
CA ILE A 164 -31.01 -26.33 17.51
C ILE A 164 -32.05 -25.85 18.55
N SER A 165 -32.34 -24.55 18.57
CA SER A 165 -33.34 -23.99 19.50
C SER A 165 -34.73 -24.67 19.34
N LEU A 166 -35.16 -24.91 18.11
CA LEU A 166 -36.42 -25.60 17.84
C LEU A 166 -36.43 -27.05 18.36
N PHE A 167 -35.34 -27.78 18.16
CA PHE A 167 -35.24 -29.15 18.67
C PHE A 167 -35.17 -29.21 20.18
N ILE A 168 -34.55 -28.22 20.83
CA ILE A 168 -34.54 -28.11 22.30
C ILE A 168 -35.95 -27.90 22.85
N GLU A 169 -36.74 -27.02 22.24
CA GLU A 169 -38.14 -26.82 22.63
C GLU A 169 -38.95 -28.12 22.53
N GLN A 170 -38.70 -28.92 21.48
CA GLN A 170 -39.34 -30.23 21.32
C GLN A 170 -38.93 -31.19 22.44
N ILE A 171 -37.63 -31.30 22.79
CA ILE A 171 -37.16 -32.16 23.89
C ILE A 171 -37.69 -31.68 25.23
N GLN A 172 -37.79 -30.39 25.49
CA GLN A 172 -38.40 -29.82 26.70
C GLN A 172 -39.88 -30.22 26.83
N SER A 173 -40.61 -30.17 25.71
CA SER A 173 -42.01 -30.62 25.67
C SER A 173 -42.15 -32.10 26.01
N VAL A 174 -41.31 -32.95 25.39
CA VAL A 174 -41.24 -34.39 25.66
C VAL A 174 -40.90 -34.65 27.13
N ALA A 175 -39.90 -33.95 27.71
CA ALA A 175 -39.51 -34.11 29.10
C ALA A 175 -40.66 -33.75 30.05
N ARG A 176 -41.39 -32.65 29.79
CA ARG A 176 -42.58 -32.27 30.58
C ARG A 176 -43.68 -33.32 30.50
N MET A 177 -44.01 -33.82 29.30
CA MET A 177 -45.05 -34.87 29.13
C MET A 177 -44.64 -36.16 29.82
N THR A 178 -43.39 -36.58 29.70
CA THR A 178 -42.85 -37.77 30.35
C THR A 178 -42.89 -37.65 31.86
N ASN A 179 -42.59 -36.46 32.44
CA ASN A 179 -42.69 -36.21 33.87
C ASN A 179 -44.15 -36.33 34.37
N MET A 180 -45.10 -35.78 33.60
CA MET A 180 -46.55 -35.92 33.94
C MET A 180 -47.01 -37.37 33.87
N LEU A 181 -46.63 -38.11 32.82
CA LEU A 181 -46.99 -39.52 32.69
C LEU A 181 -46.38 -40.36 33.80
N ALA A 182 -45.14 -40.08 34.22
CA ALA A 182 -44.53 -40.73 35.37
C ALA A 182 -45.27 -40.45 36.67
N LEU A 183 -45.78 -39.23 36.86
CA LEU A 183 -46.61 -38.89 38.02
C LEU A 183 -47.94 -39.67 38.01
N TYR A 184 -48.60 -39.73 36.86
CA TYR A 184 -49.85 -40.53 36.72
C TYR A 184 -49.54 -42.01 36.97
N ALA A 185 -48.51 -42.58 36.46
CA ALA A 185 -48.09 -43.95 36.72
C ALA A 185 -47.84 -44.23 38.22
N ARG A 186 -47.21 -43.30 38.95
CA ARG A 186 -47.01 -43.41 40.40
C ARG A 186 -48.35 -43.42 41.17
N ILE A 187 -49.27 -42.55 40.77
CA ILE A 187 -50.62 -42.48 41.41
C ILE A 187 -51.37 -43.81 41.19
N GLU A 188 -51.38 -44.33 39.97
CA GLU A 188 -52.05 -45.58 39.64
C GLU A 188 -51.38 -46.80 40.29
N ALA A 189 -50.01 -46.79 40.42
CA ALA A 189 -49.27 -47.80 41.16
C ALA A 189 -49.70 -47.87 42.65
N ALA A 190 -49.85 -46.73 43.29
CA ALA A 190 -50.33 -46.66 44.68
C ALA A 190 -51.76 -47.15 44.78
N ARG A 191 -52.62 -46.98 43.76
CA ARG A 191 -54.00 -47.38 43.73
C ARG A 191 -54.22 -48.90 43.67
N VAL A 192 -53.30 -49.63 42.96
CA VAL A 192 -53.42 -51.11 42.85
C VAL A 192 -52.66 -51.86 43.95
N GLY A 193 -52.08 -51.16 44.94
CA GLY A 193 -51.46 -51.76 46.14
C GLY A 193 -50.24 -52.60 45.79
N ASP A 194 -50.06 -53.77 46.42
CA ASP A 194 -48.82 -54.58 46.29
C ASP A 194 -48.48 -54.97 44.85
N ALA A 195 -49.46 -55.17 44.00
CA ALA A 195 -49.27 -55.46 42.60
C ALA A 195 -48.63 -54.28 41.78
N GLY A 196 -48.67 -53.06 42.38
CA GLY A 196 -48.17 -51.84 41.78
C GLY A 196 -46.70 -51.53 42.17
N GLN A 197 -46.08 -52.24 43.13
CA GLN A 197 -44.78 -51.88 43.67
C GLN A 197 -43.66 -51.79 42.56
N GLY A 198 -43.61 -52.75 41.63
CA GLY A 198 -42.66 -52.74 40.54
C GLY A 198 -42.87 -51.55 39.60
N PHE A 199 -44.13 -51.16 39.35
CA PHE A 199 -44.46 -49.99 38.51
C PHE A 199 -44.08 -48.66 39.19
N ALA A 200 -44.26 -48.58 40.53
CA ALA A 200 -43.88 -47.40 41.29
C ALA A 200 -42.37 -47.09 41.19
N VAL A 201 -41.54 -48.14 41.21
CA VAL A 201 -40.06 -48.01 41.02
C VAL A 201 -39.75 -47.45 39.61
N VAL A 202 -40.31 -48.07 38.55
CA VAL A 202 -40.11 -47.61 37.18
C VAL A 202 -40.61 -46.17 37.00
N ALA A 203 -41.80 -45.83 37.50
CA ALA A 203 -42.32 -44.48 37.41
C ALA A 203 -41.48 -43.45 38.14
N THR A 204 -40.83 -43.81 39.26
CA THR A 204 -39.92 -42.94 40.00
C THR A 204 -38.64 -42.71 39.20
N GLU A 205 -38.11 -43.73 38.56
CA GLU A 205 -36.92 -43.61 37.73
C GLU A 205 -37.17 -42.79 36.44
N VAL A 206 -38.29 -43.03 35.77
CA VAL A 206 -38.73 -42.24 34.60
C VAL A 206 -38.92 -40.76 34.98
N LYS A 207 -39.48 -40.47 36.15
CA LYS A 207 -39.56 -39.09 36.67
C LYS A 207 -38.18 -38.47 36.87
N SER A 208 -37.25 -39.21 37.47
CA SER A 208 -35.86 -38.75 37.68
C SER A 208 -35.19 -38.41 36.35
N LEU A 209 -35.28 -39.30 35.36
CA LEU A 209 -34.72 -39.13 34.03
C LEU A 209 -35.36 -37.95 33.28
N SER A 210 -36.68 -37.77 33.37
CA SER A 210 -37.37 -36.62 32.73
C SER A 210 -36.95 -35.27 33.37
N THR A 211 -36.71 -35.24 34.67
CA THR A 211 -36.20 -34.03 35.35
C THR A 211 -34.76 -33.73 34.91
N ARG A 212 -33.89 -34.73 34.84
CA ARG A 212 -32.52 -34.58 34.32
C ARG A 212 -32.53 -34.08 32.88
N SER A 213 -33.39 -34.63 32.02
CA SER A 213 -33.54 -34.16 30.64
C SER A 213 -33.95 -32.68 30.58
N ALA A 214 -34.92 -32.25 31.41
CA ALA A 214 -35.32 -30.85 31.48
C ALA A 214 -34.16 -29.92 31.90
N THR A 215 -33.42 -30.27 32.94
CA THR A 215 -32.25 -29.50 33.38
C THR A 215 -31.16 -29.43 32.27
N SER A 216 -30.90 -30.53 31.60
CA SER A 216 -29.92 -30.57 30.50
C SER A 216 -30.35 -29.67 29.33
N THR A 217 -31.66 -29.63 29.01
CA THR A 217 -32.17 -28.74 27.93
C THR A 217 -32.11 -27.26 28.32
N GLU A 218 -32.31 -26.90 29.58
CA GLU A 218 -32.12 -25.53 30.07
C GLU A 218 -30.63 -25.09 29.90
N GLU A 219 -29.69 -25.96 30.22
CA GLU A 219 -28.27 -25.69 30.04
C GLU A 219 -27.90 -25.54 28.57
N ILE A 220 -28.44 -26.41 27.66
CA ILE A 220 -28.20 -26.23 26.21
C ILE A 220 -28.80 -24.88 25.75
N THR A 221 -29.98 -24.50 26.21
CA THR A 221 -30.59 -23.20 25.85
C THR A 221 -29.68 -22.04 26.22
N ARG A 222 -29.03 -22.11 27.39
CA ARG A 222 -28.07 -21.12 27.84
C ARG A 222 -26.84 -21.08 26.92
N GLN A 223 -26.27 -22.23 26.56
CA GLN A 223 -25.12 -22.33 25.66
C GLN A 223 -25.43 -21.84 24.23
N VAL A 224 -26.62 -22.18 23.73
CA VAL A 224 -27.09 -21.68 22.43
C VAL A 224 -27.16 -20.14 22.42
N GLY A 225 -27.66 -19.55 23.51
CA GLY A 225 -27.65 -18.09 23.67
C GLY A 225 -26.23 -17.49 23.63
N GLN A 226 -25.24 -18.16 24.23
CA GLN A 226 -23.85 -17.75 24.17
C GLN A 226 -23.30 -17.86 22.75
N VAL A 227 -23.57 -18.95 22.04
CA VAL A 227 -23.16 -19.13 20.62
C VAL A 227 -23.73 -18.02 19.76
N GLN A 228 -25.02 -17.69 19.91
CA GLN A 228 -25.67 -16.62 19.15
C GLN A 228 -25.07 -15.24 19.47
N ALA A 229 -24.75 -14.96 20.72
CA ALA A 229 -24.12 -13.71 21.12
C ALA A 229 -22.69 -13.59 20.53
N ALA A 230 -21.89 -14.66 20.62
CA ALA A 230 -20.56 -14.72 20.04
C ALA A 230 -20.59 -14.57 18.50
N ALA A 231 -21.50 -15.26 17.83
CA ALA A 231 -21.68 -15.14 16.38
C ALA A 231 -22.00 -13.69 15.95
N LYS A 232 -22.88 -13.00 16.67
CA LYS A 232 -23.15 -11.57 16.44
C LYS A 232 -21.92 -10.70 16.65
N GLY A 233 -21.10 -11.00 17.66
CA GLY A 233 -19.82 -10.34 17.89
C GLY A 233 -18.89 -10.50 16.68
N VAL A 234 -18.74 -11.73 16.18
CA VAL A 234 -17.90 -12.03 15.00
C VAL A 234 -18.41 -11.29 13.75
N ILE A 235 -19.72 -11.21 13.51
CA ILE A 235 -20.30 -10.40 12.41
C ILE A 235 -19.89 -8.93 12.58
N GLY A 236 -19.95 -8.39 13.80
CA GLY A 236 -19.51 -7.03 14.10
C GLY A 236 -18.05 -6.80 13.74
N SER A 237 -17.17 -7.73 14.11
CA SER A 237 -15.73 -7.67 13.78
C SER A 237 -15.49 -7.77 12.26
N PHE A 238 -16.18 -8.67 11.54
CA PHE A 238 -16.07 -8.72 10.07
C PHE A 238 -16.53 -7.42 9.40
N SER A 239 -17.61 -6.82 9.88
CA SER A 239 -18.10 -5.54 9.38
C SER A 239 -17.08 -4.40 9.61
N ALA A 240 -16.44 -4.36 10.79
CA ALA A 240 -15.38 -3.42 11.11
C ALA A 240 -14.15 -3.63 10.23
N VAL A 241 -13.69 -4.88 10.09
CA VAL A 241 -12.58 -5.25 9.20
C VAL A 241 -12.89 -4.88 7.75
N SER A 242 -14.08 -5.22 7.22
CA SER A 242 -14.49 -4.87 5.85
C SER A 242 -14.44 -3.36 5.61
N LYS A 243 -14.84 -2.55 6.59
CA LYS A 243 -14.77 -1.09 6.53
C LYS A 243 -13.32 -0.62 6.48
N SER A 244 -12.46 -1.11 7.36
CA SER A 244 -11.04 -0.76 7.40
C SER A 244 -10.32 -1.19 6.10
N VAL A 245 -10.60 -2.39 5.58
CA VAL A 245 -10.09 -2.88 4.29
C VAL A 245 -10.59 -2.01 3.12
N GLY A 246 -11.84 -1.52 3.18
CA GLY A 246 -12.38 -0.56 2.21
C GLY A 246 -11.61 0.77 2.20
N PHE A 247 -11.25 1.29 3.36
CA PHE A 247 -10.39 2.47 3.47
C PHE A 247 -8.97 2.20 2.96
N LEU A 248 -8.38 1.04 3.26
CA LEU A 248 -7.09 0.62 2.74
C LEU A 248 -7.10 0.60 1.21
N LYS A 249 -8.13 0.02 0.59
CA LYS A 249 -8.31 0.01 -0.87
C LYS A 249 -8.33 1.42 -1.46
N SER A 250 -9.11 2.31 -0.86
CA SER A 250 -9.20 3.71 -1.30
C SER A 250 -7.86 4.44 -1.18
N SER A 251 -7.15 4.26 -0.07
CA SER A 251 -5.86 4.89 0.19
C SER A 251 -4.78 4.40 -0.78
N ILE A 252 -4.70 3.10 -1.03
CA ILE A 252 -3.77 2.50 -1.99
C ILE A 252 -4.06 2.99 -3.41
N ALA A 253 -5.33 3.07 -3.81
CA ALA A 253 -5.74 3.61 -5.11
C ALA A 253 -5.35 5.10 -5.26
N GLN A 254 -5.44 5.90 -4.19
CA GLN A 254 -4.99 7.28 -4.18
C GLN A 254 -3.46 7.38 -4.32
N ILE A 255 -2.69 6.54 -3.62
CA ILE A 255 -1.23 6.47 -3.80
C ILE A 255 -0.91 6.16 -5.26
N ALA A 256 -1.54 5.15 -5.85
CA ALA A 256 -1.36 4.77 -7.26
C ALA A 256 -1.67 5.95 -8.22
N ALA A 257 -2.79 6.64 -8.02
CA ALA A 257 -3.18 7.79 -8.84
C ALA A 257 -2.19 8.94 -8.73
N THR A 258 -1.71 9.26 -7.53
CA THR A 258 -0.71 10.32 -7.31
C THR A 258 0.63 9.98 -7.96
N MET A 259 0.99 8.70 -7.98
CA MET A 259 2.21 8.24 -8.67
C MET A 259 2.09 8.31 -10.19
N ALA A 260 0.89 8.10 -10.74
CA ALA A 260 0.64 8.16 -12.18
C ALA A 260 0.53 9.59 -12.74
N THR A 261 0.11 10.56 -11.93
CA THR A 261 -0.16 11.96 -12.38
C THR A 261 1.07 12.86 -12.30
N ALA A 262 2.25 12.37 -12.68
CA ALA A 262 3.50 13.15 -12.70
C ALA A 262 3.45 14.45 -13.54
N GLU A 263 2.43 14.63 -14.38
CA GLU A 263 2.29 15.77 -15.30
C GLU A 263 1.31 16.88 -14.85
N THR A 264 0.49 16.68 -13.80
CA THR A 264 -0.64 17.60 -13.50
C THR A 264 -0.53 18.38 -12.18
N LEU A 265 0.55 18.24 -11.43
CA LEU A 265 0.75 19.02 -10.18
C LEU A 265 1.29 20.45 -10.41
N GLU A 266 1.32 20.95 -11.65
CA GLU A 266 1.74 22.33 -11.95
C GLU A 266 0.77 23.42 -11.44
N ASN A 267 -0.41 23.08 -10.97
CA ASN A 267 -1.43 24.07 -10.57
C ASN A 267 -1.99 23.83 -9.17
N GLY A 268 -1.26 24.17 -8.11
CA GLY A 268 -1.98 24.41 -6.89
C GLY A 268 -1.35 24.31 -5.51
N ALA A 269 -0.14 23.81 -5.31
CA ALA A 269 0.49 23.82 -3.99
C ALA A 269 1.97 24.18 -4.08
N THR A 270 2.27 25.45 -3.88
CA THR A 270 3.61 26.02 -3.91
C THR A 270 4.35 25.73 -2.59
N THR A 271 4.72 24.48 -2.35
CA THR A 271 5.79 24.23 -1.41
C THR A 271 7.09 24.22 -2.22
N VAL A 272 7.66 25.41 -2.42
CA VAL A 272 8.94 25.56 -3.10
C VAL A 272 9.99 24.87 -2.25
N THR A 273 10.54 23.76 -2.74
CA THR A 273 11.67 23.10 -2.10
C THR A 273 12.84 24.08 -2.02
N ALA A 274 13.45 24.17 -0.83
CA ALA A 274 14.65 24.97 -0.65
C ALA A 274 15.75 24.50 -1.63
N PHE A 275 16.50 25.45 -2.20
CA PHE A 275 17.64 25.14 -3.05
C PHE A 275 18.67 24.30 -2.27
N ASP A 276 19.10 23.19 -2.86
CA ASP A 276 20.10 22.30 -2.29
C ASP A 276 21.52 22.89 -2.49
N PRO A 277 22.21 23.33 -1.42
CA PRO A 277 23.55 23.89 -1.54
C PRO A 277 24.59 22.91 -2.08
N ALA A 278 24.42 21.58 -1.85
CA ALA A 278 25.35 20.57 -2.34
C ALA A 278 25.28 20.47 -3.86
N PHE A 279 24.07 20.46 -4.44
CA PHE A 279 23.87 20.52 -5.88
C PHE A 279 24.46 21.81 -6.49
N GLY A 280 24.21 22.96 -5.85
CA GLY A 280 24.77 24.24 -6.27
C GLY A 280 26.30 24.23 -6.25
N GLN A 281 26.90 23.58 -5.26
CA GLN A 281 28.33 23.49 -5.11
C GLN A 281 28.98 22.63 -6.20
N GLU A 282 28.39 21.48 -6.52
CA GLU A 282 28.84 20.60 -7.62
C GLU A 282 28.82 21.34 -8.96
N LEU A 283 27.77 22.13 -9.23
CA LEU A 283 27.72 22.99 -10.42
C LEU A 283 28.80 24.09 -10.44
N CYS A 284 29.02 24.77 -9.31
CA CYS A 284 30.06 25.80 -9.22
C CYS A 284 31.44 25.22 -9.47
N ASP A 285 31.76 24.08 -8.91
CA ASP A 285 33.04 23.42 -9.07
C ASP A 285 33.26 22.95 -10.52
N MET A 286 32.20 22.44 -11.15
CA MET A 286 32.21 22.03 -12.56
C MET A 286 32.49 23.21 -13.51
N VAL A 287 31.76 24.31 -13.33
CA VAL A 287 31.90 25.52 -14.16
C VAL A 287 33.29 26.11 -13.97
N ALA A 288 33.78 26.26 -12.75
CA ALA A 288 35.08 26.82 -12.45
C ALA A 288 36.24 25.94 -12.98
N GLY A 289 36.14 24.62 -12.78
CA GLY A 289 37.16 23.67 -13.20
C GLY A 289 37.33 23.56 -14.72
N ARG A 290 36.29 23.84 -15.50
CA ARG A 290 36.29 23.69 -16.97
C ARG A 290 36.36 25.01 -17.74
N LEU A 291 35.65 26.04 -17.21
CA LEU A 291 35.54 27.33 -17.88
C LEU A 291 36.40 28.42 -17.24
N GLY A 292 36.97 28.17 -16.06
CA GLY A 292 37.80 29.11 -15.33
C GLY A 292 37.04 30.28 -14.67
N TYR A 293 35.70 30.29 -14.74
CA TYR A 293 34.88 31.37 -14.16
C TYR A 293 34.51 31.10 -12.71
N VAL A 294 34.57 32.11 -11.86
CA VAL A 294 34.07 32.04 -10.51
C VAL A 294 32.53 32.18 -10.55
N CYS A 295 31.83 31.20 -10.03
CA CYS A 295 30.38 31.27 -9.92
C CYS A 295 29.88 30.95 -8.50
N SER A 296 28.69 31.40 -8.22
CA SER A 296 28.08 31.27 -6.90
C SER A 296 26.56 31.16 -7.03
N PHE A 297 25.94 30.41 -6.10
CA PHE A 297 24.52 30.44 -5.85
C PHE A 297 24.26 31.22 -4.55
N MET A 298 23.28 32.11 -4.57
CA MET A 298 22.91 32.95 -3.46
C MET A 298 21.42 32.75 -3.11
N GLY A 299 21.17 32.46 -1.84
CA GLY A 299 19.84 32.25 -1.29
C GLY A 299 19.17 33.51 -0.75
N LYS A 300 18.21 33.34 0.13
CA LYS A 300 17.44 34.43 0.77
C LYS A 300 18.39 35.48 1.37
N GLY A 301 18.06 36.77 1.14
CA GLY A 301 18.89 37.88 1.61
C GLY A 301 20.23 38.04 0.87
N GLY A 302 20.48 37.33 -0.22
CA GLY A 302 21.72 37.36 -1.00
C GLY A 302 22.89 36.63 -0.36
N VAL A 303 22.63 35.76 0.62
CA VAL A 303 23.66 34.92 1.27
C VAL A 303 24.19 33.89 0.27
N ILE A 304 25.49 33.82 0.09
CA ILE A 304 26.14 32.83 -0.78
C ILE A 304 26.04 31.46 -0.11
N VAL A 305 25.29 30.54 -0.74
CA VAL A 305 25.05 29.18 -0.24
C VAL A 305 25.95 28.14 -0.91
N ALA A 306 26.46 28.44 -2.11
CA ALA A 306 27.46 27.63 -2.82
C ALA A 306 28.32 28.53 -3.67
N SER A 307 29.64 28.23 -3.79
CA SER A 307 30.56 29.00 -4.59
C SER A 307 31.81 28.21 -4.94
N SER A 308 32.34 28.41 -6.16
CA SER A 308 33.65 27.90 -6.54
C SER A 308 34.80 28.59 -5.76
N ALA A 309 34.58 29.80 -5.27
CA ALA A 309 35.44 30.47 -4.28
C ALA A 309 34.86 30.20 -2.88
N ARG A 310 35.34 29.14 -2.21
CA ARG A 310 34.79 28.61 -0.95
C ARG A 310 34.79 29.61 0.21
N ASP A 311 35.77 30.51 0.24
CA ASP A 311 35.91 31.61 1.22
C ASP A 311 34.77 32.62 1.19
N ARG A 312 33.99 32.62 0.12
CA ARG A 312 32.82 33.50 -0.06
C ARG A 312 31.53 32.94 0.52
N VAL A 313 31.45 31.63 0.77
CA VAL A 313 30.26 31.00 1.29
C VAL A 313 29.89 31.55 2.66
N GLY A 314 28.64 31.91 2.86
CA GLY A 314 28.12 32.60 4.05
C GLY A 314 28.14 34.13 3.96
N ASN A 315 28.89 34.73 3.04
CA ASN A 315 28.92 36.18 2.84
C ASN A 315 27.68 36.65 2.07
N ILE A 316 27.32 37.93 2.28
CA ILE A 316 26.19 38.56 1.57
C ILE A 316 26.68 39.20 0.29
N HIS A 317 26.02 38.93 -0.83
CA HIS A 317 26.25 39.58 -2.11
C HIS A 317 25.14 40.61 -2.39
N ALA A 318 25.51 41.92 -2.43
CA ALA A 318 24.54 43.02 -2.49
C ALA A 318 23.61 42.98 -3.72
N VAL A 319 24.14 42.64 -4.91
CA VAL A 319 23.34 42.47 -6.14
C VAL A 319 22.35 41.33 -5.97
N ALA A 320 22.82 40.21 -5.46
CA ALA A 320 21.97 39.04 -5.23
C ALA A 320 20.88 39.30 -4.19
N ALA A 321 21.17 40.10 -3.15
CA ALA A 321 20.18 40.51 -2.18
C ALA A 321 19.01 41.30 -2.82
N SER A 322 19.31 42.18 -3.78
CA SER A 322 18.31 42.91 -4.56
C SER A 322 17.48 42.02 -5.47
N ILE A 323 18.13 41.01 -6.12
CA ILE A 323 17.49 40.01 -6.97
C ILE A 323 16.59 39.12 -6.12
N MET A 324 17.09 38.61 -4.99
CA MET A 324 16.33 37.74 -4.08
C MET A 324 15.14 38.47 -3.40
N ALA A 325 15.22 39.78 -3.27
CA ALA A 325 14.12 40.61 -2.80
C ALA A 325 13.08 40.95 -3.90
N GLY A 326 13.28 40.48 -5.14
CA GLY A 326 12.38 40.74 -6.26
C GLY A 326 12.41 42.20 -6.78
N LYS A 327 13.44 42.98 -6.42
CA LYS A 327 13.60 44.36 -6.90
C LYS A 327 14.07 44.43 -8.35
N ILE A 328 14.84 43.44 -8.78
CA ILE A 328 15.35 43.23 -10.14
C ILE A 328 15.41 41.72 -10.42
N ASP A 329 15.35 41.33 -11.68
CA ASP A 329 15.40 39.91 -12.07
C ASP A 329 16.80 39.47 -12.42
N GLU A 330 17.58 40.34 -13.04
CA GLU A 330 18.95 40.10 -13.45
C GLU A 330 19.78 41.39 -13.37
N ARG A 331 21.10 41.27 -13.28
CA ARG A 331 22.02 42.40 -13.25
C ARG A 331 23.37 42.03 -13.88
N ALA A 332 23.80 42.84 -14.85
CA ALA A 332 25.15 42.90 -15.30
C ALA A 332 25.94 43.91 -14.47
N VAL A 333 27.17 43.58 -14.08
CA VAL A 333 28.15 44.46 -13.46
C VAL A 333 29.29 44.61 -14.45
N THR A 334 29.48 45.82 -14.95
CA THR A 334 30.52 46.11 -15.94
C THR A 334 31.90 46.18 -15.28
N ALA A 335 32.98 46.09 -16.11
CA ALA A 335 34.36 46.27 -15.64
C ALA A 335 34.58 47.64 -14.99
N GLU A 336 33.93 48.70 -15.48
CA GLU A 336 34.01 50.07 -14.93
C GLU A 336 33.33 50.15 -13.55
N GLU A 337 32.16 49.57 -13.40
CA GLU A 337 31.45 49.49 -12.11
C GLU A 337 32.26 48.67 -11.09
N ALA A 338 32.85 47.57 -11.53
CA ALA A 338 33.69 46.71 -10.70
C ALA A 338 34.98 47.44 -10.23
N ALA A 339 35.56 48.27 -11.06
CA ALA A 339 36.76 49.05 -10.72
C ALA A 339 36.49 50.16 -9.71
N THR A 340 35.24 50.64 -9.64
CA THR A 340 34.85 51.77 -8.74
C THR A 340 34.22 51.30 -7.44
N SER A 341 33.88 50.02 -7.28
CA SER A 341 33.16 49.45 -6.14
C SER A 341 33.98 48.35 -5.45
N GLU A 342 34.36 48.58 -4.19
CA GLU A 342 35.11 47.60 -3.40
C GLU A 342 34.34 46.29 -3.24
N GLY A 343 34.96 45.14 -3.56
CA GLY A 343 34.36 43.80 -3.49
C GLY A 343 33.47 43.41 -4.65
N MET A 344 33.19 44.29 -5.63
CA MET A 344 32.49 43.97 -6.86
C MET A 344 33.46 43.43 -7.93
N ARG A 345 32.98 42.49 -8.75
CA ARG A 345 33.69 41.95 -9.93
C ARG A 345 32.80 42.06 -11.14
N GLU A 346 33.41 42.27 -12.31
CA GLU A 346 32.70 42.14 -13.58
C GLU A 346 32.02 40.77 -13.65
N GLY A 347 30.76 40.75 -14.06
CA GLY A 347 29.98 39.52 -14.14
C GLY A 347 28.50 39.73 -14.27
N TYR A 348 27.77 38.62 -14.26
CA TYR A 348 26.32 38.60 -14.44
C TYR A 348 25.63 37.79 -13.36
N SER A 349 24.54 38.30 -12.87
CA SER A 349 23.68 37.65 -11.86
C SER A 349 22.24 37.57 -12.34
N VAL A 350 21.60 36.43 -12.16
CA VAL A 350 20.22 36.17 -12.61
C VAL A 350 19.44 35.39 -11.54
N GLY A 351 18.20 35.80 -11.30
CA GLY A 351 17.27 35.10 -10.43
C GLY A 351 16.71 33.85 -11.08
N ILE A 352 16.50 32.83 -10.28
CA ILE A 352 15.88 31.57 -10.68
C ILE A 352 14.57 31.43 -9.95
N ASP A 353 13.47 31.42 -10.73
CA ASP A 353 12.11 31.32 -10.23
C ASP A 353 11.54 29.95 -10.51
N LEU A 354 10.71 29.46 -9.58
CA LEU A 354 9.95 28.24 -9.72
C LEU A 354 8.50 28.52 -9.36
N GLY A 355 7.56 28.31 -10.29
CA GLY A 355 6.15 28.61 -10.07
C GLY A 355 5.89 30.07 -9.64
N GLY A 356 6.67 31.04 -10.13
CA GLY A 356 6.56 32.45 -9.80
C GLY A 356 7.22 32.85 -8.46
N VAL A 357 7.88 31.91 -7.77
CA VAL A 357 8.59 32.17 -6.51
C VAL A 357 10.09 32.15 -6.75
N ARG A 358 10.80 33.23 -6.30
CA ARG A 358 12.25 33.34 -6.34
C ARG A 358 12.91 32.36 -5.39
N VAL A 359 13.61 31.33 -5.94
CA VAL A 359 14.22 30.22 -5.17
C VAL A 359 15.67 30.54 -4.84
N VAL A 360 16.44 30.96 -5.83
CA VAL A 360 17.88 31.17 -5.72
C VAL A 360 18.34 32.18 -6.79
N ASN A 361 19.46 32.81 -6.58
CA ASN A 361 20.17 33.60 -7.57
C ASN A 361 21.44 32.88 -8.01
N PHE A 362 21.74 32.90 -9.31
CA PHE A 362 23.00 32.42 -9.88
C PHE A 362 23.85 33.61 -10.36
N GLY A 363 25.06 33.68 -9.92
CA GLY A 363 26.03 34.70 -10.34
C GLY A 363 27.31 34.08 -10.87
N ILE A 364 27.85 34.65 -11.94
CA ILE A 364 29.10 34.24 -12.57
C ILE A 364 29.97 35.47 -12.90
N GLY A 365 31.24 35.43 -12.49
CA GLY A 365 32.22 36.52 -12.70
C GLY A 365 33.05 36.26 -13.92
N GLY A 366 33.25 37.29 -14.74
CA GLY A 366 34.04 37.27 -15.96
C GLY A 366 33.53 38.29 -16.99
N PRO A 367 34.13 38.36 -18.19
CA PRO A 367 33.74 39.27 -19.25
C PRO A 367 32.28 39.09 -19.63
N LEU A 368 31.46 40.16 -19.60
CA LEU A 368 30.01 40.10 -19.81
C LEU A 368 29.61 39.43 -21.12
N ALA A 369 30.41 39.64 -22.19
CA ALA A 369 30.13 39.02 -23.49
C ALA A 369 30.16 37.47 -23.45
N GLU A 370 30.91 36.89 -22.52
CA GLU A 370 31.10 35.45 -22.36
C GLU A 370 30.18 34.89 -21.29
N VAL A 371 30.08 35.55 -20.12
CA VAL A 371 29.40 34.99 -18.96
C VAL A 371 27.89 35.22 -18.98
N THR A 372 27.36 36.26 -19.64
CA THR A 372 25.93 36.52 -19.70
C THR A 372 25.15 35.40 -20.40
N PRO A 373 25.51 34.98 -21.62
CA PRO A 373 24.82 33.86 -22.28
C PRO A 373 24.95 32.56 -21.50
N LEU A 374 26.11 32.31 -20.91
CA LEU A 374 26.36 31.11 -20.12
C LEU A 374 25.50 31.07 -18.86
N ALA A 375 25.38 32.20 -18.14
CA ALA A 375 24.51 32.31 -16.97
C ALA A 375 23.04 32.04 -17.29
N ARG A 376 22.57 32.53 -18.44
CA ARG A 376 21.20 32.28 -18.89
C ARG A 376 20.96 30.81 -19.24
N VAL A 377 21.89 30.13 -19.87
CA VAL A 377 21.82 28.68 -20.13
C VAL A 377 21.77 27.91 -18.81
N ILE A 378 22.69 28.20 -17.89
CA ILE A 378 22.79 27.52 -16.59
C ILE A 378 21.51 27.78 -15.75
N SER A 379 21.03 29.02 -15.70
CA SER A 379 19.84 29.35 -14.89
C SER A 379 18.58 28.63 -15.36
N ARG A 380 18.32 28.58 -16.67
CA ARG A 380 17.18 27.82 -17.24
C ARG A 380 17.26 26.35 -16.93
N PHE A 381 18.43 25.86 -16.92
CA PHE A 381 18.72 24.50 -16.66
C PHE A 381 18.50 24.16 -15.17
N VAL A 382 19.03 24.98 -14.27
CA VAL A 382 18.77 24.84 -12.83
C VAL A 382 17.27 24.94 -12.55
N THR A 383 16.54 25.83 -13.24
CA THR A 383 15.08 25.91 -13.17
C THR A 383 14.41 24.58 -13.53
N SER A 384 14.84 23.94 -14.61
CA SER A 384 14.30 22.63 -15.04
C SER A 384 14.54 21.53 -14.00
N VAL A 385 15.76 21.47 -13.42
CA VAL A 385 16.10 20.49 -12.38
C VAL A 385 15.30 20.73 -11.09
N LEU A 386 15.19 21.99 -10.65
CA LEU A 386 14.44 22.36 -9.47
C LEU A 386 12.95 22.08 -9.64
N GLY A 387 12.40 22.29 -10.85
CA GLY A 387 11.01 21.96 -11.18
C GLY A 387 10.72 20.47 -10.98
N SER A 388 11.59 19.61 -11.53
CA SER A 388 11.48 18.16 -11.34
C SER A 388 11.56 17.77 -9.85
N ARG A 389 12.58 18.23 -9.12
CA ARG A 389 12.76 17.95 -7.69
C ARG A 389 11.61 18.48 -6.81
N SER A 390 11.02 19.62 -7.16
CA SER A 390 9.88 20.18 -6.41
C SER A 390 8.63 19.32 -6.56
N ALA A 391 8.31 18.89 -7.77
CA ALA A 391 7.19 17.98 -8.02
C ALA A 391 7.36 16.66 -7.25
N ASP A 392 8.56 16.12 -7.22
CA ASP A 392 8.88 14.90 -6.48
C ASP A 392 8.77 15.09 -4.96
N SER A 393 9.20 16.23 -4.43
CA SER A 393 9.09 16.54 -3.00
C SER A 393 7.64 16.64 -2.55
N ILE A 394 6.78 17.31 -3.32
CA ILE A 394 5.34 17.43 -3.03
C ILE A 394 4.70 16.05 -3.06
N ARG A 395 4.97 15.26 -4.09
CA ARG A 395 4.49 13.88 -4.24
C ARG A 395 4.92 13.01 -3.06
N ASN A 396 6.20 13.05 -2.69
CA ASN A 396 6.75 12.27 -1.58
C ASN A 396 6.10 12.66 -0.24
N HIS A 397 5.87 13.93 0.02
CA HIS A 397 5.19 14.40 1.23
C HIS A 397 3.75 13.87 1.29
N TRP A 398 3.02 13.95 0.18
CA TRP A 398 1.64 13.46 0.09
C TRP A 398 1.57 11.93 0.24
N VAL A 399 2.46 11.20 -0.43
CA VAL A 399 2.56 9.74 -0.28
C VAL A 399 2.88 9.35 1.16
N SER A 400 3.78 10.08 1.84
CA SER A 400 4.09 9.82 3.25
C SER A 400 2.88 10.01 4.17
N GLN A 401 2.04 11.04 3.95
CA GLN A 401 0.79 11.20 4.70
C GLN A 401 -0.20 10.06 4.44
N GLN A 402 -0.31 9.61 3.20
CA GLN A 402 -1.18 8.48 2.86
C GLN A 402 -0.68 7.17 3.48
N ILE A 403 0.63 6.96 3.55
CA ILE A 403 1.26 5.83 4.22
C ILE A 403 0.90 5.81 5.72
N GLU A 404 0.99 6.94 6.41
CA GLU A 404 0.62 7.04 7.83
C GLU A 404 -0.84 6.68 8.06
N THR A 405 -1.74 7.26 7.25
CA THR A 405 -3.18 6.96 7.29
C THR A 405 -3.47 5.48 7.01
N THR A 406 -2.81 4.91 6.00
CA THR A 406 -2.97 3.50 5.63
C THR A 406 -2.47 2.57 6.74
N THR A 407 -1.37 2.91 7.38
CA THR A 407 -0.81 2.15 8.51
C THR A 407 -1.79 2.12 9.70
N GLN A 408 -2.47 3.24 9.98
CA GLN A 408 -3.48 3.29 11.04
C GLN A 408 -4.67 2.37 10.74
N PHE A 409 -5.24 2.43 9.54
CA PHE A 409 -6.36 1.56 9.16
C PHE A 409 -5.97 0.07 9.14
N ALA A 410 -4.73 -0.24 8.80
CA ALA A 410 -4.24 -1.62 8.86
C ALA A 410 -4.12 -2.11 10.32
N ALA A 411 -3.65 -1.27 11.24
CA ALA A 411 -3.58 -1.59 12.67
C ALA A 411 -4.99 -1.81 13.26
N ASP A 412 -5.96 -0.97 12.89
CA ASP A 412 -7.35 -1.12 13.32
C ASP A 412 -7.93 -2.45 12.81
N ALA A 413 -7.73 -2.79 11.53
CA ALA A 413 -8.18 -4.06 10.95
C ALA A 413 -7.51 -5.29 11.60
N GLU A 414 -6.24 -5.21 11.97
CA GLU A 414 -5.53 -6.28 12.68
C GLU A 414 -6.08 -6.48 14.09
N SER A 415 -6.42 -5.39 14.80
CA SER A 415 -7.08 -5.44 16.11
C SER A 415 -8.45 -6.10 16.03
N ASP A 416 -9.30 -5.66 15.08
CA ASP A 416 -10.63 -6.21 14.88
C ASP A 416 -10.58 -7.71 14.50
N ALA A 417 -9.63 -8.12 13.68
CA ALA A 417 -9.42 -9.51 13.31
C ALA A 417 -8.99 -10.37 14.51
N LYS A 418 -8.16 -9.84 15.41
CA LYS A 418 -7.76 -10.51 16.63
C LYS A 418 -8.94 -10.71 17.57
N ASP A 419 -9.77 -9.68 17.78
CA ASP A 419 -10.97 -9.77 18.61
C ASP A 419 -11.96 -10.82 18.07
N ALA A 420 -12.06 -10.94 16.76
CA ALA A 420 -12.84 -12.00 16.12
C ALA A 420 -12.29 -13.39 16.42
N ILE A 421 -10.96 -13.59 16.35
CA ILE A 421 -10.31 -14.88 16.66
C ILE A 421 -10.58 -15.28 18.11
N ASP A 422 -10.46 -14.35 19.06
CA ASP A 422 -10.69 -14.61 20.48
C ASP A 422 -12.17 -15.00 20.70
N THR A 423 -13.11 -14.31 20.03
CA THR A 423 -14.55 -14.61 20.09
C THR A 423 -14.87 -15.99 19.49
N ILE A 424 -14.20 -16.39 18.41
CA ILE A 424 -14.35 -17.74 17.81
C ILE A 424 -13.90 -18.82 18.79
N GLY A 425 -12.89 -18.55 19.62
CA GLY A 425 -12.46 -19.46 20.68
C GLY A 425 -13.59 -19.75 21.68
N LEU A 426 -14.28 -18.72 22.15
CA LEU A 426 -15.44 -18.84 23.05
C LEU A 426 -16.60 -19.60 22.39
N LEU A 427 -16.84 -19.33 21.12
CA LEU A 427 -17.88 -20.01 20.34
C LEU A 427 -17.58 -21.51 20.21
N THR A 428 -16.35 -21.89 19.95
CA THR A 428 -15.92 -23.29 19.85
C THR A 428 -16.13 -24.04 21.18
N GLU A 429 -15.83 -23.41 22.30
CA GLU A 429 -16.05 -23.99 23.63
C GLU A 429 -17.54 -24.21 23.90
N ALA A 430 -18.40 -23.22 23.63
CA ALA A 430 -19.82 -23.33 23.83
C ALA A 430 -20.45 -24.44 22.95
N ILE A 431 -20.01 -24.60 21.70
CA ILE A 431 -20.44 -25.68 20.80
C ILE A 431 -20.08 -27.05 21.35
N SER A 432 -18.86 -27.21 21.86
CA SER A 432 -18.40 -28.46 22.48
C SER A 432 -19.26 -28.83 23.70
N GLN A 433 -19.62 -27.86 24.53
CA GLN A 433 -20.53 -28.05 25.66
C GLN A 433 -21.90 -28.51 25.22
N ILE A 434 -22.47 -27.90 24.16
CA ILE A 434 -23.78 -28.33 23.59
C ILE A 434 -23.68 -29.80 23.14
N GLY A 435 -22.59 -30.18 22.45
CA GLY A 435 -22.38 -31.57 22.01
C GLY A 435 -22.35 -32.57 23.14
N PHE A 436 -21.61 -32.25 24.23
CA PHE A 436 -21.56 -33.09 25.42
C PHE A 436 -22.91 -33.27 26.07
N ILE A 437 -23.69 -32.18 26.31
CA ILE A 437 -24.99 -32.23 26.97
C ILE A 437 -26.01 -32.96 26.08
N THR A 438 -25.96 -32.78 24.75
CA THR A 438 -26.83 -33.49 23.80
C THR A 438 -26.60 -35.01 23.87
N GLY A 439 -25.33 -35.44 24.03
CA GLY A 439 -24.98 -36.83 24.28
C GLY A 439 -25.64 -37.39 25.55
N GLN A 440 -25.62 -36.62 26.65
CA GLN A 440 -26.27 -37.01 27.88
C GLN A 440 -27.80 -37.15 27.71
N ILE A 441 -28.46 -36.26 26.99
CA ILE A 441 -29.92 -36.35 26.73
C ILE A 441 -30.22 -37.56 25.88
N ARG A 442 -29.39 -37.92 24.93
CA ARG A 442 -29.57 -39.15 24.12
C ARG A 442 -29.48 -40.40 24.99
N ASP A 443 -28.52 -40.46 25.91
CA ASP A 443 -28.39 -41.59 26.84
C ASP A 443 -29.61 -41.67 27.78
N ILE A 444 -30.13 -40.55 28.25
CA ILE A 444 -31.37 -40.48 29.05
C ILE A 444 -32.56 -40.98 28.22
N ALA A 445 -32.70 -40.59 26.97
CA ALA A 445 -33.78 -41.03 26.08
C ALA A 445 -33.70 -42.55 25.84
N GLU A 446 -32.51 -43.12 25.65
CA GLU A 446 -32.31 -44.56 25.49
C GLU A 446 -32.65 -45.34 26.77
N GLN A 447 -32.20 -44.86 27.93
CA GLN A 447 -32.54 -45.44 29.22
C GLN A 447 -34.06 -45.40 29.48
N THR A 448 -34.70 -44.27 29.16
CA THR A 448 -36.16 -44.11 29.30
C THR A 448 -36.93 -45.07 28.37
N ASN A 449 -36.45 -45.27 27.13
CA ASN A 449 -37.02 -46.23 26.19
C ASN A 449 -36.93 -47.66 26.70
N LEU A 450 -35.77 -48.06 27.28
CA LEU A 450 -35.59 -49.39 27.86
C LEU A 450 -36.45 -49.60 29.10
N LEU A 451 -36.60 -48.62 29.97
CA LEU A 451 -37.50 -48.68 31.14
C LEU A 451 -38.95 -48.78 30.70
N ALA A 452 -39.37 -48.04 29.69
CA ALA A 452 -40.71 -48.11 29.13
C ALA A 452 -41.00 -49.45 28.47
N LEU A 453 -40.04 -50.05 27.77
CA LEU A 453 -40.14 -51.38 27.21
C LEU A 453 -40.34 -52.45 28.30
N ASN A 454 -39.51 -52.41 29.35
CA ASN A 454 -39.64 -53.32 30.50
C ASN A 454 -40.97 -53.16 31.21
N ALA A 455 -41.46 -51.90 31.40
CA ALA A 455 -42.80 -51.61 31.96
C ALA A 455 -43.92 -52.17 31.06
N THR A 456 -43.81 -52.07 29.74
CA THR A 456 -44.79 -52.64 28.80
C THR A 456 -44.87 -54.17 28.92
N ILE A 457 -43.73 -54.83 29.05
CA ILE A 457 -43.66 -56.32 29.23
C ILE A 457 -44.31 -56.69 30.56
N GLU A 458 -44.00 -56.00 31.64
CA GLU A 458 -44.56 -56.34 32.96
C GLU A 458 -46.09 -56.00 33.06
N ALA A 459 -46.53 -54.92 32.40
CA ALA A 459 -47.91 -54.55 32.25
C ALA A 459 -48.71 -55.65 31.53
N SER A 460 -48.17 -56.25 30.47
CA SER A 460 -48.79 -57.40 29.80
C SER A 460 -48.90 -58.62 30.72
N ARG A 461 -47.89 -58.86 31.57
CA ARG A 461 -47.80 -59.95 32.52
C ARG A 461 -48.82 -59.85 33.66
N ALA A 462 -49.15 -58.59 34.08
CA ALA A 462 -50.11 -58.29 35.08
C ALA A 462 -51.60 -58.38 34.60
N GLY A 463 -51.84 -58.65 33.32
CA GLY A 463 -53.12 -58.88 32.74
C GLY A 463 -54.09 -57.68 32.91
N ALA A 464 -55.26 -57.92 33.46
CA ALA A 464 -56.34 -56.89 33.61
C ALA A 464 -55.85 -55.67 34.49
N ALA A 465 -55.04 -55.93 35.51
CA ALA A 465 -54.50 -54.90 36.41
C ALA A 465 -53.45 -54.07 35.75
N GLY A 466 -52.78 -54.56 34.71
CA GLY A 466 -51.73 -53.87 33.96
C GLY A 466 -52.19 -52.96 32.81
N ARG A 467 -53.45 -52.97 32.42
CA ARG A 467 -53.96 -52.24 31.23
C ARG A 467 -53.67 -50.74 31.26
N GLY A 468 -53.86 -50.04 32.39
CA GLY A 468 -53.53 -48.61 32.51
C GLY A 468 -52.05 -48.33 32.39
N PHE A 469 -51.21 -49.20 32.97
CA PHE A 469 -49.75 -49.09 32.89
C PHE A 469 -49.22 -49.34 31.47
N ALA A 470 -49.81 -50.26 30.70
CA ALA A 470 -49.47 -50.52 29.34
C ALA A 470 -49.63 -49.29 28.43
N VAL A 471 -50.69 -48.50 28.65
CA VAL A 471 -50.94 -47.24 27.92
C VAL A 471 -49.86 -46.23 28.24
N VAL A 472 -49.54 -46.00 29.53
CA VAL A 472 -48.52 -45.06 29.96
C VAL A 472 -47.12 -45.50 29.47
N ALA A 473 -46.78 -46.78 29.59
CA ALA A 473 -45.51 -47.30 29.14
C ALA A 473 -45.32 -47.14 27.63
N ASN A 474 -46.34 -47.39 26.81
CA ASN A 474 -46.25 -47.17 25.38
C ASN A 474 -46.11 -45.69 25.01
N GLU A 475 -46.77 -44.79 25.71
CA GLU A 475 -46.64 -43.36 25.49
C GLU A 475 -45.26 -42.84 25.89
N VAL A 476 -44.72 -43.27 27.06
CA VAL A 476 -43.35 -42.97 27.48
C VAL A 476 -42.33 -43.50 26.46
N LYS A 477 -42.54 -44.70 25.91
CA LYS A 477 -41.71 -45.26 24.85
C LYS A 477 -41.76 -44.41 23.58
N SER A 478 -42.93 -43.93 23.17
CA SER A 478 -43.08 -43.04 22.01
C SER A 478 -42.34 -41.70 22.21
N LEU A 479 -42.50 -41.09 23.38
CA LEU A 479 -41.85 -39.83 23.73
C LEU A 479 -40.34 -39.97 23.82
N SER A 480 -39.82 -41.07 24.40
CA SER A 480 -38.37 -41.31 24.46
C SER A 480 -37.75 -41.49 23.06
N LYS A 481 -38.48 -42.09 22.11
CA LYS A 481 -38.05 -42.17 20.72
C LYS A 481 -38.01 -40.80 20.07
N GLN A 482 -39.02 -39.96 20.27
CA GLN A 482 -39.02 -38.57 19.76
C GLN A 482 -37.86 -37.74 20.31
N ALA A 483 -37.54 -37.89 21.61
CA ALA A 483 -36.36 -37.24 22.18
C ALA A 483 -35.07 -37.71 21.53
N GLY A 484 -34.93 -39.02 21.29
CA GLY A 484 -33.78 -39.59 20.58
C GLY A 484 -33.61 -39.06 19.15
N GLU A 485 -34.70 -38.92 18.41
CA GLU A 485 -34.71 -38.34 17.07
C GLU A 485 -34.29 -36.85 17.11
N ALA A 486 -34.85 -36.07 18.03
CA ALA A 486 -34.49 -34.67 18.19
C ALA A 486 -33.00 -34.49 18.58
N THR A 487 -32.45 -35.33 19.47
CA THR A 487 -31.02 -35.27 19.81
C THR A 487 -30.14 -35.63 18.64
N PHE A 488 -30.55 -36.55 17.77
CA PHE A 488 -29.81 -36.87 16.52
C PHE A 488 -29.78 -35.65 15.57
N ASP A 489 -30.92 -34.97 15.41
CA ASP A 489 -30.98 -33.76 14.58
C ASP A 489 -30.13 -32.63 15.15
N ILE A 490 -30.12 -32.42 16.50
CA ILE A 490 -29.19 -31.47 17.13
C ILE A 490 -27.74 -31.83 16.83
N HIS A 491 -27.34 -33.10 16.94
CA HIS A 491 -25.97 -33.53 16.66
C HIS A 491 -25.55 -33.22 15.22
N ARG A 492 -26.48 -33.40 14.27
CA ARG A 492 -26.23 -33.02 12.87
C ARG A 492 -25.99 -31.52 12.71
N GLN A 493 -26.80 -30.68 13.41
CA GLN A 493 -26.59 -29.22 13.39
C GLN A 493 -25.29 -28.82 14.05
N ILE A 494 -24.87 -29.45 15.15
CA ILE A 494 -23.56 -29.23 15.79
C ILE A 494 -22.44 -29.47 14.81
N SER A 495 -22.48 -30.60 14.06
CA SER A 495 -21.44 -30.89 13.05
C SER A 495 -21.37 -29.85 11.93
N MET A 496 -22.52 -29.25 11.55
CA MET A 496 -22.55 -28.12 10.62
C MET A 496 -21.93 -26.87 11.26
N ILE A 497 -22.29 -26.53 12.48
CA ILE A 497 -21.77 -25.37 13.21
C ILE A 497 -20.25 -25.49 13.37
N GLU A 498 -19.73 -26.66 13.74
CA GLU A 498 -18.26 -26.90 13.85
C GLU A 498 -17.54 -26.68 12.53
N ARG A 499 -18.14 -27.08 11.41
CA ARG A 499 -17.57 -26.83 10.09
C ARG A 499 -17.56 -25.34 9.77
N GLU A 500 -18.69 -24.66 9.95
CA GLU A 500 -18.79 -23.22 9.66
C GLU A 500 -17.89 -22.41 10.61
N THR A 501 -17.73 -22.81 11.86
CA THR A 501 -16.77 -22.19 12.78
C THR A 501 -15.33 -22.29 12.28
N ARG A 502 -14.94 -23.44 11.69
CA ARG A 502 -13.63 -23.57 11.04
C ARG A 502 -13.51 -22.65 9.83
N ASN A 503 -14.54 -22.57 8.99
CA ASN A 503 -14.56 -21.66 7.83
C ASN A 503 -14.40 -20.20 8.26
N VAL A 504 -15.07 -19.79 9.34
CA VAL A 504 -14.95 -18.45 9.94
C VAL A 504 -13.52 -18.20 10.44
N HIS A 505 -12.93 -19.16 11.14
CA HIS A 505 -11.56 -19.06 11.63
C HIS A 505 -10.54 -18.95 10.48
N GLU A 506 -10.70 -19.72 9.42
CA GLU A 506 -9.85 -19.66 8.23
C GLU A 506 -9.97 -18.31 7.51
N ALA A 507 -11.20 -17.79 7.39
CA ALA A 507 -11.48 -16.51 6.77
C ALA A 507 -10.81 -15.35 7.53
N ILE A 508 -11.00 -15.27 8.85
CA ILE A 508 -10.42 -14.19 9.64
C ILE A 508 -8.87 -14.29 9.70
N SER A 509 -8.34 -15.51 9.71
CA SER A 509 -6.89 -15.74 9.63
C SER A 509 -6.32 -15.30 8.26
N ALA A 510 -7.08 -15.48 7.18
CA ALA A 510 -6.70 -14.99 5.86
C ALA A 510 -6.72 -13.46 5.81
N VAL A 511 -7.74 -12.83 6.39
CA VAL A 511 -7.80 -11.36 6.54
C VAL A 511 -6.60 -10.84 7.31
N SER A 512 -6.29 -11.40 8.48
CA SER A 512 -5.15 -10.99 9.31
C SER A 512 -3.82 -11.07 8.53
N ARG A 513 -3.59 -12.16 7.80
CA ARG A 513 -2.39 -12.29 6.95
C ARG A 513 -2.33 -11.25 5.85
N SER A 514 -3.47 -10.97 5.20
CA SER A 514 -3.54 -9.97 4.13
C SER A 514 -3.31 -8.56 4.65
N VAL A 515 -3.85 -8.22 5.81
CA VAL A 515 -3.63 -6.92 6.48
C VAL A 515 -2.16 -6.76 6.86
N HIS A 516 -1.53 -7.80 7.40
CA HIS A 516 -0.09 -7.80 7.69
C HIS A 516 0.76 -7.61 6.43
N GLU A 517 0.40 -8.25 5.32
CA GLU A 517 1.06 -8.04 4.02
C GLU A 517 0.90 -6.58 3.55
N ILE A 518 -0.30 -6.00 3.65
CA ILE A 518 -0.54 -4.59 3.31
C ILE A 518 0.38 -3.68 4.14
N THR A 519 0.46 -3.89 5.46
CA THR A 519 1.32 -3.12 6.36
C THR A 519 2.79 -3.21 5.93
N THR A 520 3.23 -4.42 5.56
CA THR A 520 4.60 -4.66 5.09
C THR A 520 4.89 -3.93 3.78
N GLN A 521 3.96 -3.98 2.80
CA GLN A 521 4.15 -3.30 1.52
C GLN A 521 4.13 -1.78 1.68
N VAL A 522 3.22 -1.25 2.51
CA VAL A 522 3.13 0.18 2.82
C VAL A 522 4.40 0.68 3.51
N ALA A 523 4.96 -0.06 4.47
CA ALA A 523 6.24 0.27 5.09
C ALA A 523 7.40 0.31 4.09
N ARG A 524 7.41 -0.59 3.09
CA ARG A 524 8.40 -0.59 2.00
C ARG A 524 8.26 0.58 1.02
N MET A 525 7.06 1.18 0.89
CA MET A 525 6.86 2.40 0.10
C MET A 525 7.51 3.61 0.78
N ALA A 526 7.62 3.59 2.11
CA ALA A 526 8.24 4.66 2.89
C ALA A 526 9.77 4.63 2.88
N ALA A 527 10.37 3.45 2.68
CA ALA A 527 11.81 3.23 2.63
C ALA A 527 12.42 3.57 1.27
#